data_602f53a006756fc08ea2df6320fc1ec5
#
_entry.id   602f53a006756fc08ea2df6320fc1ec5
#
_cell.length_a   1.000
_cell.length_b   1.000
_cell.length_c   1.000
_cell.angle_alpha   90.00
_cell.angle_beta   90.00
_cell.angle_gamma   90.00
#
_symmetry.space_group_name_H-M   'P 1'
#
loop_
_entity.id
_entity.type
_entity.pdbx_description
1 polymer ?
#
loop_
_entity_poly.entity_id
_entity_poly.type
_entity_poly.pdbx_seq_one_letter_code
_entity_poly.pdbx_strand_id
1 'polypeptide(L)'
;MALAIDDEIVTNDLAFDDEARIYVLTGPNRGGKSVITVALGAAQALTQLGLPVTATEAVISPVSAIFTHFPEGADDTIDKGRLGEECARLNDIFLKVTNRSLVLLDESLSSTGSFEASYIAAEVLGGLAHFGCRCLFSTHLHE
;
A
#
# COMPACT_ATOMS: atom_id res chain seq x y z
N MET A 1 0.40 -18.21 -2.55
CA MET A 1 0.36 -19.62 -2.14
C MET A 1 -0.20 -19.64 -0.74
N ALA A 2 -1.51 -19.94 -0.59
CA ALA A 2 -2.09 -20.18 0.72
C ALA A 2 -1.46 -21.49 1.22
N LEU A 3 -0.48 -21.39 2.07
CA LEU A 3 -0.07 -22.50 2.89
C LEU A 3 -1.29 -22.87 3.72
N ALA A 4 -1.61 -24.16 3.76
CA ALA A 4 -2.63 -24.69 4.66
C ALA A 4 -2.22 -24.33 6.09
N ILE A 5 -2.78 -23.22 6.57
CA ILE A 5 -2.69 -22.83 7.94
C ILE A 5 -3.98 -23.35 8.56
N ASP A 6 -3.87 -24.19 9.59
CA ASP A 6 -5.00 -24.69 10.36
C ASP A 6 -5.66 -23.57 11.21
N ASP A 7 -5.31 -22.32 10.97
CA ASP A 7 -5.84 -21.16 11.65
C ASP A 7 -7.06 -20.58 10.92
N GLU A 8 -7.98 -20.02 11.66
CA GLU A 8 -9.17 -19.36 11.14
C GLU A 8 -8.77 -18.20 10.22
N ILE A 9 -9.17 -18.29 8.94
CA ILE A 9 -8.88 -17.25 7.95
C ILE A 9 -9.88 -16.11 8.13
N VAL A 10 -9.38 -14.93 8.49
CA VAL A 10 -10.19 -13.71 8.53
C VAL A 10 -10.22 -13.08 7.14
N THR A 11 -11.42 -13.02 6.55
CA THR A 11 -11.64 -12.40 5.25
C THR A 11 -11.90 -10.91 5.38
N ASN A 12 -11.53 -10.14 4.34
CA ASN A 12 -11.78 -8.71 4.26
C ASN A 12 -12.31 -8.37 2.88
N ASP A 13 -13.20 -7.39 2.81
CA ASP A 13 -13.72 -6.84 1.56
C ASP A 13 -13.09 -5.48 1.29
N LEU A 14 -12.76 -5.21 0.03
CA LEU A 14 -12.20 -3.95 -0.40
C LEU A 14 -12.76 -3.58 -1.77
N ALA A 15 -13.20 -2.33 -1.91
CA ALA A 15 -13.72 -1.83 -3.18
C ALA A 15 -13.17 -0.43 -3.46
N PHE A 16 -12.57 -0.26 -4.64
CA PHE A 16 -12.21 1.06 -5.17
C PHE A 16 -13.25 1.46 -6.20
N ASP A 17 -13.77 2.66 -6.07
CA ASP A 17 -14.70 3.27 -7.02
C ASP A 17 -14.26 4.70 -7.40
N ASP A 18 -15.12 5.45 -8.07
CA ASP A 18 -14.78 6.80 -8.49
C ASP A 18 -14.79 7.82 -7.33
N GLU A 19 -15.45 7.50 -6.21
CA GLU A 19 -15.52 8.35 -5.03
C GLU A 19 -14.44 7.99 -4.00
N ALA A 20 -14.08 6.70 -3.90
CA ALA A 20 -13.12 6.18 -2.95
C ALA A 20 -11.94 5.50 -3.67
N ARG A 21 -10.92 6.28 -4.00
CA ARG A 21 -9.71 5.81 -4.71
C ARG A 21 -8.50 5.64 -3.79
N ILE A 22 -8.53 6.25 -2.61
CA ILE A 22 -7.44 6.19 -1.62
C ILE A 22 -8.00 5.66 -0.31
N TYR A 23 -7.37 4.61 0.18
CA TYR A 23 -7.66 4.04 1.49
C TYR A 23 -6.45 4.17 2.39
N VAL A 24 -6.68 4.63 3.61
CA VAL A 24 -5.70 4.63 4.69
C VAL A 24 -6.10 3.55 5.69
N LEU A 25 -5.25 2.55 5.83
CA LEU A 25 -5.46 1.42 6.73
C LEU A 25 -4.62 1.65 7.99
N THR A 26 -5.28 1.90 9.11
CA THR A 26 -4.64 2.09 10.40
C THR A 26 -4.89 0.90 11.33
N GLY A 27 -4.04 0.72 12.30
CA GLY A 27 -4.19 -0.33 13.30
C GLY A 27 -2.87 -0.78 13.90
N PRO A 28 -2.91 -1.64 14.92
CA PRO A 28 -1.70 -2.10 15.61
C PRO A 28 -0.80 -2.93 14.69
N ASN A 29 0.48 -2.97 15.02
CA ASN A 29 1.42 -3.91 14.40
C ASN A 29 0.92 -5.35 14.62
N ARG A 30 1.13 -6.22 13.63
CA ARG A 30 0.59 -7.59 13.55
C ARG A 30 -0.94 -7.69 13.37
N GLY A 31 -1.62 -6.58 13.09
CA GLY A 31 -3.06 -6.56 12.79
C GLY A 31 -3.44 -6.99 11.36
N GLY A 32 -2.50 -7.50 10.58
CA GLY A 32 -2.75 -7.97 9.21
C GLY A 32 -2.72 -6.88 8.11
N LYS A 33 -2.34 -5.65 8.44
CA LYS A 33 -2.27 -4.53 7.47
C LYS A 33 -1.41 -4.85 6.25
N SER A 34 -0.19 -5.31 6.48
CA SER A 34 0.74 -5.69 5.39
C SER A 34 0.21 -6.88 4.58
N VAL A 35 -0.49 -7.80 5.23
CA VAL A 35 -1.07 -8.97 4.55
C VAL A 35 -2.14 -8.56 3.54
N ILE A 36 -3.08 -7.67 3.91
CA ILE A 36 -4.12 -7.20 2.98
C ILE A 36 -3.51 -6.34 1.87
N THR A 37 -2.48 -5.54 2.16
CA THR A 37 -1.79 -4.72 1.17
C THR A 37 -1.12 -5.60 0.10
N VAL A 38 -0.39 -6.63 0.53
CA VAL A 38 0.23 -7.60 -0.38
C VAL A 38 -0.82 -8.41 -1.14
N ALA A 39 -1.90 -8.85 -0.46
CA ALA A 39 -2.98 -9.62 -1.07
C ALA A 39 -3.68 -8.82 -2.19
N LEU A 40 -3.90 -7.53 -2.00
CA LEU A 40 -4.47 -6.65 -3.03
C LEU A 40 -3.57 -6.58 -4.26
N GLY A 41 -2.27 -6.35 -4.08
CA GLY A 41 -1.30 -6.30 -5.17
C GLY A 41 -1.20 -7.63 -5.92
N ALA A 42 -1.19 -8.74 -5.19
CA ALA A 42 -1.20 -10.08 -5.76
C ALA A 42 -2.48 -10.36 -6.57
N ALA A 43 -3.64 -10.00 -6.05
CA ALA A 43 -4.92 -10.16 -6.76
C ALA A 43 -4.94 -9.36 -8.06
N GLN A 44 -4.47 -8.11 -8.05
CA GLN A 44 -4.35 -7.29 -9.26
C GLN A 44 -3.41 -7.93 -10.30
N ALA A 45 -2.23 -8.37 -9.88
CA ALA A 45 -1.25 -8.99 -10.76
C ALA A 45 -1.75 -10.33 -11.34
N LEU A 46 -2.31 -11.21 -10.50
CA LEU A 46 -2.86 -12.51 -10.91
C LEU A 46 -3.99 -12.33 -11.94
N THR A 47 -4.91 -11.39 -11.69
CA THR A 47 -6.01 -11.10 -12.62
C THR A 47 -5.48 -10.66 -13.99
N GLN A 48 -4.47 -9.81 -14.03
CA GLN A 48 -3.89 -9.34 -15.30
C GLN A 48 -3.10 -10.43 -16.04
N LEU A 49 -2.68 -11.47 -15.34
CA LEU A 49 -2.10 -12.68 -15.92
C LEU A 49 -3.15 -13.73 -16.33
N GLY A 50 -4.45 -13.47 -16.09
CA GLY A 50 -5.53 -14.42 -16.36
C GLY A 50 -5.57 -15.59 -15.35
N LEU A 51 -4.99 -15.42 -14.17
CA LEU A 51 -4.95 -16.42 -13.11
C LEU A 51 -6.06 -16.17 -12.08
N PRO A 52 -6.51 -17.24 -11.39
CA PRO A 52 -7.50 -17.11 -10.33
C PRO A 52 -6.94 -16.33 -9.14
N VAL A 53 -7.82 -15.63 -8.44
CA VAL A 53 -7.52 -14.90 -7.20
C VAL A 53 -8.09 -15.60 -5.98
N THR A 54 -7.52 -15.37 -4.81
CA THR A 54 -7.96 -15.94 -3.53
C THR A 54 -9.11 -15.10 -2.94
N ALA A 55 -10.25 -15.08 -3.63
CA ALA A 55 -11.45 -14.36 -3.22
C ALA A 55 -12.69 -15.17 -3.61
N THR A 56 -13.80 -15.00 -2.87
CA THR A 56 -15.09 -15.57 -3.23
C THR A 56 -15.73 -14.86 -4.40
N GLU A 57 -15.49 -13.55 -4.51
CA GLU A 57 -15.92 -12.70 -5.61
C GLU A 57 -14.85 -11.65 -5.88
N ALA A 58 -14.59 -11.38 -7.15
CA ALA A 58 -13.65 -10.33 -7.54
C ALA A 58 -14.06 -9.68 -8.87
N VAL A 59 -14.11 -8.36 -8.88
CA VAL A 59 -14.27 -7.53 -10.08
C VAL A 59 -13.07 -6.58 -10.13
N ILE A 60 -12.14 -6.84 -11.03
CA ILE A 60 -10.86 -6.14 -11.07
C ILE A 60 -10.63 -5.56 -12.45
N SER A 61 -10.55 -4.23 -12.53
CA SER A 61 -10.16 -3.54 -13.75
C SER A 61 -8.63 -3.55 -13.91
N PRO A 62 -8.10 -3.72 -15.12
CA PRO A 62 -6.66 -3.69 -15.34
C PRO A 62 -6.07 -2.31 -15.02
N VAL A 63 -4.85 -2.31 -14.50
CA VAL A 63 -4.05 -1.10 -14.26
C VAL A 63 -2.83 -1.09 -15.18
N SER A 64 -2.31 0.10 -15.45
CA SER A 64 -1.12 0.26 -16.29
C SER A 64 0.17 -0.10 -15.56
N ALA A 65 0.18 0.09 -14.25
CA ALA A 65 1.31 -0.24 -13.38
C ALA A 65 0.86 -0.46 -11.93
N ILE A 66 1.61 -1.28 -11.21
CA ILE A 66 1.52 -1.45 -9.76
C ILE A 66 2.83 -0.92 -9.17
N PHE A 67 2.74 0.10 -8.32
CA PHE A 67 3.87 0.63 -7.58
C PHE A 67 3.77 0.19 -6.13
N THR A 68 4.88 -0.25 -5.59
CA THR A 68 4.96 -0.71 -4.20
C THR A 68 6.07 0.03 -3.45
N HIS A 69 5.79 0.38 -2.21
CA HIS A 69 6.80 0.85 -1.27
C HIS A 69 6.56 0.12 0.06
N PHE A 70 7.37 -0.92 0.30
CA PHE A 70 7.36 -1.71 1.52
C PHE A 70 8.65 -1.48 2.30
N PRO A 71 8.62 -1.52 3.64
CA PRO A 71 9.83 -1.35 4.44
C PRO A 71 10.83 -2.47 4.13
N GLU A 72 12.06 -2.10 3.88
CA GLU A 72 13.15 -3.05 3.86
C GLU A 72 13.54 -3.37 5.30
N GLY A 73 13.59 -4.65 5.64
CA GLY A 73 13.76 -5.26 6.96
C GLY A 73 14.41 -4.41 8.05
N ALA A 74 13.92 -4.56 9.25
CA ALA A 74 14.33 -3.81 10.43
C ALA A 74 15.82 -4.04 10.77
N ASP A 75 16.71 -3.21 10.24
CA ASP A 75 17.93 -2.86 10.93
C ASP A 75 17.61 -1.64 11.81
N ASP A 76 17.65 -1.84 13.13
CA ASP A 76 17.31 -0.87 14.17
C ASP A 76 18.29 0.33 14.27
N THR A 77 19.01 0.64 13.22
CA THR A 77 19.81 1.85 13.15
C THR A 77 18.97 2.99 12.62
N ILE A 78 18.61 3.92 13.51
CA ILE A 78 18.05 5.22 13.17
C ILE A 78 19.08 5.97 12.31
N ASP A 79 19.04 5.75 11.02
CA ASP A 79 19.92 6.42 10.09
C ASP A 79 19.17 7.57 9.42
N LYS A 80 19.68 8.80 9.61
CA LYS A 80 19.12 10.01 8.98
C LYS A 80 19.13 9.94 7.45
N GLY A 81 19.84 8.99 6.86
CA GLY A 81 19.83 8.69 5.42
C GLY A 81 18.56 7.98 4.97
N ARG A 82 17.90 7.21 5.83
CA ARG A 82 16.77 6.35 5.48
C ARG A 82 15.53 7.13 5.03
N LEU A 83 15.20 8.24 5.71
CA LEU A 83 14.10 9.11 5.28
C LEU A 83 14.36 9.69 3.89
N GLY A 84 15.60 10.10 3.59
CA GLY A 84 15.97 10.59 2.26
C GLY A 84 15.80 9.53 1.17
N GLU A 85 16.14 8.28 1.46
CA GLU A 85 15.93 7.16 0.53
C GLU A 85 14.45 6.84 0.34
N GLU A 86 13.65 6.85 1.41
CA GLU A 86 12.19 6.66 1.33
C GLU A 86 11.55 7.78 0.48
N CYS A 87 11.92 9.03 0.70
CA CYS A 87 11.45 10.16 -0.09
C CYS A 87 11.87 10.06 -1.56
N ALA A 88 13.09 9.60 -1.85
CA ALA A 88 13.55 9.41 -3.21
C ALA A 88 12.73 8.32 -3.94
N ARG A 89 12.44 7.20 -3.27
CA ARG A 89 11.59 6.14 -3.83
C ARG A 89 10.14 6.61 -4.07
N LEU A 90 9.58 7.37 -3.14
CA LEU A 90 8.25 7.97 -3.32
C LEU A 90 8.26 8.95 -4.49
N ASN A 91 9.30 9.77 -4.65
CA ASN A 91 9.44 10.66 -5.79
C ASN A 91 9.50 9.90 -7.12
N ASP A 92 10.20 8.76 -7.18
CA ASP A 92 10.24 7.91 -8.37
C ASP A 92 8.84 7.36 -8.74
N ILE A 93 8.00 7.07 -7.75
CA ILE A 93 6.60 6.70 -7.95
C ILE A 93 5.84 7.89 -8.55
N PHE A 94 5.98 9.09 -7.96
CA PHE A 94 5.31 10.30 -8.45
C PHE A 94 5.64 10.66 -9.90
N LEU A 95 6.87 10.40 -10.33
CA LEU A 95 7.29 10.64 -11.71
C LEU A 95 6.67 9.70 -12.74
N LYS A 96 6.12 8.56 -12.31
CA LYS A 96 5.63 7.49 -13.17
C LYS A 96 4.15 7.19 -13.00
N VAL A 97 3.54 7.60 -11.89
CA VAL A 97 2.15 7.32 -11.57
C VAL A 97 1.19 8.01 -12.54
N THR A 98 0.10 7.33 -12.88
CA THR A 98 -1.00 7.85 -13.68
C THR A 98 -2.34 7.53 -12.99
N ASN A 99 -3.44 8.05 -13.52
CA ASN A 99 -4.79 7.73 -13.02
C ASN A 99 -5.19 6.25 -13.19
N ARG A 100 -4.39 5.47 -13.92
CA ARG A 100 -4.56 4.03 -14.11
C ARG A 100 -3.56 3.20 -13.34
N SER A 101 -2.89 3.76 -12.37
CA SER A 101 -1.94 3.05 -11.51
C SER A 101 -2.60 2.58 -10.21
N LEU A 102 -2.07 1.48 -9.67
CA LEU A 102 -2.31 1.04 -8.29
C LEU A 102 -1.04 1.28 -7.47
N VAL A 103 -1.17 2.00 -6.36
CA VAL A 103 -0.05 2.32 -5.47
C VAL A 103 -0.29 1.66 -4.12
N LEU A 104 0.68 0.88 -3.65
CA LEU A 104 0.62 0.15 -2.39
C LEU A 104 1.77 0.64 -1.49
N LEU A 105 1.43 1.33 -0.42
CA LEU A 105 2.37 1.86 0.55
C LEU A 105 2.15 1.15 1.89
N ASP A 106 3.18 0.51 2.41
CA ASP A 106 3.13 -0.19 3.69
C ASP A 106 4.15 0.39 4.65
N GLU A 107 3.70 0.90 5.80
CA GLU A 107 4.51 1.52 6.85
C GLU A 107 5.54 2.53 6.34
N SER A 108 5.25 3.19 5.21
CA SER A 108 6.11 4.23 4.64
C SER A 108 6.30 5.37 5.63
N LEU A 109 7.49 5.97 5.64
CA LEU A 109 7.88 7.08 6.50
C LEU A 109 8.03 6.69 8.00
N SER A 110 8.20 5.38 8.29
CA SER A 110 8.40 4.90 9.66
C SER A 110 9.76 5.31 10.26
N SER A 111 10.68 5.82 9.45
CA SER A 111 12.04 6.22 9.83
C SER A 111 12.13 7.62 10.46
N THR A 112 11.03 8.36 10.53
CA THR A 112 11.00 9.72 11.11
C THR A 112 10.01 9.84 12.27
N GLY A 113 10.01 11.00 12.95
CA GLY A 113 9.07 11.26 14.05
C GLY A 113 7.61 11.25 13.58
N SER A 114 6.69 10.84 14.45
CA SER A 114 5.27 10.63 14.09
C SER A 114 4.62 11.86 13.46
N PHE A 115 4.93 13.05 13.97
CA PHE A 115 4.37 14.32 13.44
C PHE A 115 4.88 14.62 12.02
N GLU A 116 6.19 14.50 11.80
CA GLU A 116 6.80 14.72 10.48
C GLU A 116 6.31 13.68 9.48
N ALA A 117 6.24 12.42 9.90
CA ALA A 117 5.72 11.33 9.09
C ALA A 117 4.28 11.57 8.65
N SER A 118 3.41 12.01 9.57
CA SER A 118 2.00 12.30 9.28
C SER A 118 1.86 13.46 8.28
N TYR A 119 2.69 14.50 8.42
CA TYR A 119 2.67 15.62 7.50
C TYR A 119 3.11 15.19 6.08
N ILE A 120 4.22 14.47 5.97
CA ILE A 120 4.71 13.99 4.67
C ILE A 120 3.71 13.00 4.06
N ALA A 121 3.12 12.11 4.87
CA ALA A 121 2.10 11.18 4.42
C ALA A 121 0.88 11.91 3.84
N ALA A 122 0.41 12.98 4.48
CA ALA A 122 -0.71 13.79 3.99
C ALA A 122 -0.40 14.42 2.63
N GLU A 123 0.81 14.97 2.45
CA GLU A 123 1.26 15.53 1.16
C GLU A 123 1.36 14.45 0.08
N VAL A 124 1.91 13.28 0.41
CA VAL A 124 1.99 12.14 -0.52
C VAL A 124 0.60 11.69 -0.96
N LEU A 125 -0.32 11.49 -0.01
CA LEU A 125 -1.68 11.07 -0.31
C LEU A 125 -2.46 12.14 -1.10
N GLY A 126 -2.28 13.41 -0.77
CA GLY A 126 -2.84 14.54 -1.51
C GLY A 126 -2.36 14.57 -2.97
N GLY A 127 -1.08 14.34 -3.19
CA GLY A 127 -0.51 14.23 -4.53
C GLY A 127 -1.07 13.04 -5.31
N LEU A 128 -1.14 11.85 -4.69
CA LEU A 128 -1.72 10.66 -5.31
C LEU A 128 -3.22 10.84 -5.64
N ALA A 129 -3.97 11.52 -4.77
CA ALA A 129 -5.37 11.88 -5.02
C ALA A 129 -5.49 12.79 -6.24
N HIS A 130 -4.58 13.76 -6.40
CA HIS A 130 -4.56 14.65 -7.56
C HIS A 130 -4.33 13.90 -8.87
N PHE A 131 -3.48 12.88 -8.87
CA PHE A 131 -3.29 12.00 -10.04
C PHE A 131 -4.52 11.12 -10.32
N GLY A 132 -5.40 10.89 -9.34
CA GLY A 132 -6.58 10.05 -9.46
C GLY A 132 -6.25 8.55 -9.53
N CYS A 133 -5.09 8.14 -9.06
CA CYS A 133 -4.72 6.72 -8.96
C CYS A 133 -5.43 6.03 -7.79
N ARG A 134 -5.43 4.70 -7.78
CA ARG A 134 -5.87 3.90 -6.64
C ARG A 134 -4.70 3.69 -5.71
N CYS A 135 -4.92 3.90 -4.41
CA CYS A 135 -3.88 3.73 -3.40
C CYS A 135 -4.42 3.06 -2.15
N LEU A 136 -3.66 2.10 -1.63
CA LEU A 136 -3.80 1.60 -0.27
C LEU A 136 -2.53 1.97 0.51
N PHE A 137 -2.70 2.76 1.55
CA PHE A 137 -1.63 3.17 2.45
C PHE A 137 -1.87 2.57 3.83
N SER A 138 -1.05 1.63 4.23
CA SER A 138 -1.09 1.07 5.58
C SER A 138 -0.07 1.77 6.47
N THR A 139 -0.51 2.15 7.67
CA THR A 139 0.33 2.88 8.62
C THR A 139 -0.05 2.55 10.06
N HIS A 140 0.88 2.74 10.97
CA HIS A 140 0.65 2.72 12.41
C HIS A 140 0.47 4.13 13.00
N LEU A 141 0.59 5.16 12.18
CA LEU A 141 0.35 6.55 12.59
C LEU A 141 -1.14 6.72 12.91
N HIS A 142 -1.44 7.25 14.08
CA HIS A 142 -2.80 7.39 14.61
C HIS A 142 -3.26 8.84 14.71
N GLU A 143 -2.49 9.80 14.20
CA GLU A 143 -2.76 11.23 14.27
C GLU A 143 -3.02 11.84 12.89
#